data_556cc9837fe312dda23556e04eb2e2b5
#
_entry.id   556cc9837fe312dda23556e04eb2e2b5
#
_cell.length_a   1.000
_cell.length_b   1.000
_cell.length_c   1.000
_cell.angle_alpha   90.00
_cell.angle_beta   90.00
_cell.angle_gamma   90.00
#
_symmetry.space_group_name_H-M   'P 1'
#
loop_
_entity.id
_entity.type
_entity.pdbx_description
1 polymer ?
#
loop_
_entity_poly.entity_id
_entity_poly.type
_entity_poly.pdbx_seq_one_letter_code
_entity_poly.pdbx_strand_id
1 'polypeptide(L)'
;MTGNTEYDPSELQRVFESTFTWAAAFARNTHRYAHRPALTDPPSGRSWTYAELGQVTGRLVDGLRTHDVGVGDIICYELKNTPEFAFLYIAAQGLRAVSSPMNFRLAPAETAHILDTVKPTVYVYDGEDAAATATALEIAAHRPRIVAAVGGEIIEGAISFDDLFAADAAPFHAPDGASTWDETSRLYTSGTTGMPKAVPLTSLNEMLTAHDVTMHFPLGPTDKTMNMSPWFHRGGNYCAGPNTAFFVGAEVVTLPQFDAEVVLDAVEKHHLTYVIGAPTNLERLADAQEARPRDLSSLRGIVTMGAPLSEDAALRYQRVLTPRIANGYGTTEAFWNTYLRPDDLPEAAGAAGRACLDDDVAVVRVQDDRISEPDEHAAKDGTEVGEVIMRSTKSGYAYLGNPDEQRAKFRDGWVYPGDLATWDEDEIVTIVGRKDDMIISGGENVHPVQVEEVLAGHADVADSIVVGLPDARWGELVVAYVQPRDGQLVDAAAAAAELDAFLRASVRLADYKRPRRYAFVTELPYTATGKKQHFKLKAQAPADAEAGRFVAP
;
A
#
# COMPACT_ATOMS: atom_id res chain seq x y z
N MET A 1 -42.71 8.14 41.41
CA MET A 1 -41.39 8.75 41.19
C MET A 1 -40.98 8.38 39.79
N THR A 2 -41.34 9.20 38.83
CA THR A 2 -40.91 9.08 37.43
C THR A 2 -39.60 9.87 37.34
N GLY A 3 -38.48 9.18 37.57
CA GLY A 3 -37.18 9.73 37.25
C GLY A 3 -37.07 9.86 35.72
N ASN A 4 -37.21 11.06 35.23
CA ASN A 4 -36.81 11.40 33.89
C ASN A 4 -35.28 11.29 33.88
N THR A 5 -34.75 10.14 33.48
CA THR A 5 -33.32 10.01 33.21
C THR A 5 -33.07 10.79 31.93
N GLU A 6 -32.72 12.04 32.12
CA GLU A 6 -32.26 12.89 31.02
C GLU A 6 -31.06 12.20 30.36
N TYR A 7 -31.15 11.95 29.07
CA TYR A 7 -30.05 11.35 28.32
C TYR A 7 -28.83 12.31 28.35
N ASP A 8 -27.74 11.85 28.95
CA ASP A 8 -26.45 12.58 28.94
C ASP A 8 -25.53 12.08 27.83
N PRO A 9 -25.44 12.81 26.72
CA PRO A 9 -24.56 12.42 25.60
C PRO A 9 -23.08 12.40 25.99
N SER A 10 -22.67 13.12 27.05
CA SER A 10 -21.27 13.16 27.47
C SER A 10 -20.81 11.84 28.10
N GLU A 11 -21.71 11.09 28.75
CA GLU A 11 -21.39 9.77 29.26
C GLU A 11 -21.15 8.79 28.10
N LEU A 12 -22.05 8.77 27.12
CA LEU A 12 -21.89 7.94 25.93
C LEU A 12 -20.61 8.30 25.17
N GLN A 13 -20.32 9.61 25.02
CA GLN A 13 -19.10 10.06 24.36
C GLN A 13 -17.85 9.52 25.07
N ARG A 14 -17.77 9.64 26.41
CA ARG A 14 -16.64 9.10 27.18
C ARG A 14 -16.49 7.59 27.00
N VAL A 15 -17.59 6.84 27.05
CA VAL A 15 -17.59 5.38 26.85
C VAL A 15 -17.15 5.05 25.42
N PHE A 16 -17.68 5.74 24.43
CA PHE A 16 -17.29 5.57 23.03
C PHE A 16 -15.79 5.84 22.85
N GLU A 17 -15.31 6.99 23.30
CA GLU A 17 -13.89 7.39 23.12
C GLU A 17 -12.92 6.41 23.78
N SER A 18 -13.28 5.77 24.89
CA SER A 18 -12.42 4.83 25.60
C SER A 18 -12.52 3.38 25.17
N THR A 19 -13.63 2.98 24.53
CA THR A 19 -13.91 1.57 24.21
C THR A 19 -13.94 1.26 22.71
N PHE A 20 -14.14 2.28 21.87
CA PHE A 20 -14.09 2.14 20.42
C PHE A 20 -12.65 2.30 19.94
N THR A 21 -11.78 1.37 20.38
CA THR A 21 -10.36 1.33 20.02
C THR A 21 -10.00 -0.03 19.43
N TRP A 22 -8.98 -0.05 18.58
CA TRP A 22 -8.50 -1.30 17.99
C TRP A 22 -8.00 -2.29 19.07
N ALA A 23 -7.27 -1.78 20.08
CA ALA A 23 -6.82 -2.59 21.21
C ALA A 23 -7.98 -3.27 21.94
N ALA A 24 -9.10 -2.56 22.17
CA ALA A 24 -10.27 -3.14 22.81
C ALA A 24 -10.95 -4.20 21.92
N ALA A 25 -10.97 -4.00 20.59
CA ALA A 25 -11.51 -4.98 19.65
C ALA A 25 -10.67 -6.26 19.65
N PHE A 26 -9.34 -6.14 19.57
CA PHE A 26 -8.43 -7.29 19.63
C PHE A 26 -8.54 -8.03 20.98
N ALA A 27 -8.52 -7.31 22.11
CA ALA A 27 -8.68 -7.90 23.44
C ALA A 27 -9.99 -8.72 23.56
N ARG A 28 -11.09 -8.22 23.00
CA ARG A 28 -12.34 -9.00 22.94
C ARG A 28 -12.18 -10.30 22.15
N ASN A 29 -11.42 -10.29 21.06
CA ASN A 29 -11.25 -11.45 20.18
C ASN A 29 -10.34 -12.52 20.80
N THR A 30 -9.37 -12.15 21.66
CA THR A 30 -8.55 -13.14 22.39
C THR A 30 -9.40 -14.05 23.28
N HIS A 31 -10.58 -13.59 23.74
CA HIS A 31 -11.55 -14.38 24.50
C HIS A 31 -12.65 -14.97 23.61
N ARG A 32 -13.21 -14.15 22.71
CA ARG A 32 -14.34 -14.56 21.85
C ARG A 32 -13.96 -15.71 20.92
N TYR A 33 -12.75 -15.68 20.40
CA TYR A 33 -12.21 -16.64 19.44
C TYR A 33 -11.00 -17.40 19.99
N ALA A 34 -10.88 -17.56 21.30
CA ALA A 34 -9.72 -18.08 22.03
C ALA A 34 -9.02 -19.27 21.35
N HIS A 35 -9.81 -20.24 20.87
CA HIS A 35 -9.30 -21.51 20.32
C HIS A 35 -9.16 -21.50 18.78
N ARG A 36 -9.47 -20.38 18.12
CA ARG A 36 -9.34 -20.29 16.67
C ARG A 36 -7.92 -19.87 16.29
N PRO A 37 -7.38 -20.38 15.17
CA PRO A 37 -6.14 -19.85 14.61
C PRO A 37 -6.26 -18.34 14.36
N ALA A 38 -5.25 -17.59 14.75
CA ALA A 38 -5.14 -16.14 14.53
C ALA A 38 -3.99 -15.81 13.57
N LEU A 39 -2.84 -16.45 13.78
CA LEU A 39 -1.63 -16.21 13.00
C LEU A 39 -0.96 -17.55 12.69
N THR A 40 -0.64 -17.78 11.43
CA THR A 40 0.09 -18.96 10.97
C THR A 40 1.30 -18.52 10.14
N ASP A 41 2.46 -19.08 10.46
CA ASP A 41 3.72 -18.81 9.79
C ASP A 41 4.26 -20.08 9.10
N PRO A 42 3.95 -20.28 7.82
CA PRO A 42 4.35 -21.49 7.10
C PRO A 42 5.87 -21.73 7.05
N PRO A 43 6.73 -20.68 6.91
CA PRO A 43 8.17 -20.88 6.87
C PRO A 43 8.74 -21.52 8.14
N SER A 44 8.28 -21.09 9.33
CA SER A 44 8.74 -21.69 10.61
C SER A 44 7.90 -22.86 11.08
N GLY A 45 6.72 -23.09 10.47
CA GLY A 45 5.74 -24.06 10.92
C GLY A 45 5.02 -23.68 12.21
N ARG A 46 5.20 -22.47 12.73
CA ARG A 46 4.54 -21.98 13.95
C ARG A 46 3.13 -21.46 13.66
N SER A 47 2.24 -21.62 14.61
CA SER A 47 0.91 -21.01 14.57
C SER A 47 0.46 -20.64 15.98
N TRP A 48 -0.42 -19.64 16.06
CA TRP A 48 -0.99 -19.16 17.32
C TRP A 48 -2.50 -19.06 17.18
N THR A 49 -3.19 -19.59 18.16
CA THR A 49 -4.61 -19.27 18.40
C THR A 49 -4.74 -17.84 18.91
N TYR A 50 -5.96 -17.29 18.94
CA TYR A 50 -6.20 -15.96 19.52
C TYR A 50 -5.79 -15.87 20.98
N ALA A 51 -5.99 -16.94 21.79
CA ALA A 51 -5.54 -16.98 23.18
C ALA A 51 -4.01 -16.95 23.28
N GLU A 52 -3.31 -17.75 22.47
CA GLU A 52 -1.84 -17.79 22.44
C GLU A 52 -1.25 -16.49 21.89
N LEU A 53 -1.86 -15.90 20.86
CA LEU A 53 -1.45 -14.58 20.33
C LEU A 53 -1.64 -13.50 21.42
N GLY A 54 -2.75 -13.54 22.15
CA GLY A 54 -2.96 -12.65 23.31
C GLY A 54 -1.92 -12.87 24.41
N GLN A 55 -1.51 -14.11 24.67
CA GLN A 55 -0.50 -14.40 25.70
C GLN A 55 0.89 -13.92 25.26
N VAL A 56 1.32 -14.19 24.05
CA VAL A 56 2.65 -13.77 23.56
C VAL A 56 2.76 -12.25 23.48
N THR A 57 1.71 -11.57 23.00
CA THR A 57 1.70 -10.11 22.90
C THR A 57 1.57 -9.44 24.27
N GLY A 58 0.87 -10.05 25.23
CA GLY A 58 0.86 -9.59 26.63
C GLY A 58 2.26 -9.63 27.25
N ARG A 59 3.03 -10.70 27.01
CA ARG A 59 4.42 -10.81 27.47
C ARG A 59 5.32 -9.73 26.83
N LEU A 60 5.13 -9.41 25.56
CA LEU A 60 5.88 -8.35 24.88
C LEU A 60 5.51 -6.96 25.44
N VAL A 61 4.22 -6.70 25.69
CA VAL A 61 3.74 -5.47 26.32
C VAL A 61 4.39 -5.27 27.71
N ASP A 62 4.33 -6.28 28.57
CA ASP A 62 4.90 -6.16 29.90
C ASP A 62 6.42 -6.09 29.89
N GLY A 63 7.08 -6.82 28.98
CA GLY A 63 8.53 -6.72 28.80
C GLY A 63 8.97 -5.32 28.37
N LEU A 64 8.30 -4.73 27.37
CA LEU A 64 8.58 -3.34 26.96
C LEU A 64 8.30 -2.32 28.08
N ARG A 65 7.29 -2.54 28.93
CA ARG A 65 7.04 -1.72 30.14
C ARG A 65 8.21 -1.76 31.13
N THR A 66 8.87 -2.92 31.30
CA THR A 66 10.06 -3.01 32.19
C THR A 66 11.24 -2.19 31.67
N HIS A 67 11.20 -1.83 30.39
CA HIS A 67 12.14 -0.92 29.74
C HIS A 67 11.59 0.52 29.61
N ASP A 68 10.60 0.90 30.43
CA ASP A 68 9.97 2.23 30.46
C ASP A 68 9.37 2.66 29.09
N VAL A 69 8.90 1.72 28.27
CA VAL A 69 8.16 2.03 27.02
C VAL A 69 6.67 2.14 27.34
N GLY A 70 6.05 3.23 26.92
CA GLY A 70 4.66 3.51 27.26
C GLY A 70 3.98 4.52 26.32
N VAL A 71 3.05 5.27 26.88
CA VAL A 71 2.16 6.19 26.15
C VAL A 71 2.95 7.19 25.32
N GLY A 72 2.68 7.21 24.01
CA GLY A 72 3.27 8.14 23.06
C GLY A 72 4.70 7.81 22.62
N ASP A 73 5.33 6.77 23.20
CA ASP A 73 6.60 6.28 22.68
C ASP A 73 6.44 5.71 21.27
N ILE A 74 7.49 5.81 20.45
CA ILE A 74 7.46 5.35 19.08
C ILE A 74 8.27 4.07 18.97
N ILE A 75 7.67 3.03 18.40
CA ILE A 75 8.28 1.75 18.11
C ILE A 75 8.45 1.65 16.59
N CYS A 76 9.66 1.93 16.09
CA CYS A 76 10.02 1.70 14.69
C CYS A 76 10.48 0.26 14.49
N TYR A 77 10.14 -0.32 13.37
CA TYR A 77 10.63 -1.65 12.99
C TYR A 77 10.71 -1.84 11.48
N GLU A 78 11.81 -2.45 11.04
CA GLU A 78 12.11 -2.83 9.65
C GLU A 78 12.04 -4.34 9.52
N LEU A 79 10.84 -4.86 9.32
CA LEU A 79 10.58 -6.30 9.26
C LEU A 79 9.76 -6.67 8.02
N LYS A 80 10.02 -7.86 7.50
CA LYS A 80 9.16 -8.50 6.50
C LYS A 80 7.80 -8.87 7.12
N ASN A 81 6.90 -9.46 6.34
CA ASN A 81 5.60 -9.96 6.83
C ASN A 81 5.79 -11.21 7.70
N THR A 82 6.25 -11.04 8.93
CA THR A 82 6.59 -12.10 9.89
C THR A 82 5.73 -12.01 11.16
N PRO A 83 5.71 -13.04 12.00
CA PRO A 83 5.00 -12.99 13.27
C PRO A 83 5.43 -11.84 14.18
N GLU A 84 6.71 -11.52 14.20
CA GLU A 84 7.31 -10.48 15.03
C GLU A 84 6.78 -9.09 14.64
N PHE A 85 6.52 -8.85 13.34
CA PHE A 85 5.82 -7.65 12.88
C PHE A 85 4.43 -7.54 13.54
N ALA A 86 3.65 -8.62 13.49
CA ALA A 86 2.31 -8.65 14.08
C ALA A 86 2.36 -8.45 15.61
N PHE A 87 3.35 -9.05 16.28
CA PHE A 87 3.52 -8.89 17.73
C PHE A 87 3.82 -7.45 18.11
N LEU A 88 4.71 -6.76 17.37
CA LEU A 88 5.04 -5.35 17.59
C LEU A 88 3.86 -4.43 17.33
N TYR A 89 3.11 -4.68 16.24
CA TYR A 89 1.90 -3.93 15.94
C TYR A 89 0.88 -4.02 17.09
N ILE A 90 0.61 -5.24 17.59
CA ILE A 90 -0.33 -5.47 18.70
C ILE A 90 0.22 -4.87 20.00
N ALA A 91 1.53 -5.07 20.29
CA ALA A 91 2.13 -4.57 21.53
C ALA A 91 2.10 -3.04 21.62
N ALA A 92 2.33 -2.34 20.51
CA ALA A 92 2.21 -0.88 20.46
C ALA A 92 0.81 -0.42 20.89
N GLN A 93 -0.23 -1.09 20.41
CA GLN A 93 -1.62 -0.81 20.81
C GLN A 93 -1.85 -1.02 22.32
N GLY A 94 -1.26 -2.09 22.91
CA GLY A 94 -1.34 -2.42 24.33
C GLY A 94 -0.57 -1.46 25.25
N LEU A 95 0.38 -0.73 24.69
CA LEU A 95 1.19 0.28 25.39
C LEU A 95 0.66 1.71 25.22
N ARG A 96 -0.31 1.96 24.36
CA ARG A 96 -0.66 3.29 23.82
C ARG A 96 0.57 3.97 23.21
N ALA A 97 1.48 3.17 22.65
CA ALA A 97 2.64 3.60 21.88
C ALA A 97 2.28 3.67 20.39
N VAL A 98 3.10 4.32 19.60
CA VAL A 98 2.92 4.49 18.17
C VAL A 98 3.67 3.39 17.42
N SER A 99 2.95 2.53 16.72
CA SER A 99 3.50 1.56 15.77
C SER A 99 4.02 2.30 14.53
N SER A 100 5.28 2.13 14.19
CA SER A 100 5.91 2.84 13.08
C SER A 100 6.71 1.87 12.19
N PRO A 101 6.00 1.02 11.41
CA PRO A 101 6.66 0.07 10.51
C PRO A 101 7.35 0.79 9.36
N MET A 102 8.58 0.39 9.08
CA MET A 102 9.43 0.98 8.05
C MET A 102 9.63 0.00 6.91
N ASN A 103 9.93 0.53 5.74
CA ASN A 103 10.26 -0.30 4.58
C ASN A 103 11.65 -0.94 4.76
N PHE A 104 11.70 -2.25 4.88
CA PHE A 104 12.93 -3.03 5.06
C PHE A 104 13.88 -3.01 3.84
N ARG A 105 13.55 -2.29 2.78
CA ARG A 105 14.39 -2.11 1.57
C ARG A 105 14.97 -0.70 1.47
N LEU A 106 14.85 0.11 2.51
CA LEU A 106 15.43 1.45 2.55
C LEU A 106 16.96 1.39 2.53
N ALA A 107 17.56 2.39 1.88
CA ALA A 107 18.99 2.59 2.04
C ALA A 107 19.29 3.13 3.45
N PRO A 108 20.49 2.87 4.02
CA PRO A 108 20.83 3.31 5.37
C PRO A 108 20.60 4.81 5.64
N ALA A 109 20.82 5.67 4.65
CA ALA A 109 20.55 7.10 4.79
C ALA A 109 19.05 7.44 4.89
N GLU A 110 18.17 6.67 4.25
CA GLU A 110 16.72 6.85 4.33
C GLU A 110 16.20 6.36 5.69
N THR A 111 16.71 5.23 6.18
CA THR A 111 16.44 4.74 7.55
C THR A 111 16.89 5.76 8.58
N ALA A 112 18.13 6.29 8.46
CA ALA A 112 18.64 7.34 9.34
C ALA A 112 17.74 8.59 9.35
N HIS A 113 17.28 9.03 8.17
CA HIS A 113 16.34 10.15 8.05
C HIS A 113 15.04 9.91 8.83
N ILE A 114 14.48 8.71 8.75
CA ILE A 114 13.27 8.37 9.53
C ILE A 114 13.58 8.39 11.02
N LEU A 115 14.67 7.78 11.46
CA LEU A 115 15.08 7.77 12.88
C LEU A 115 15.22 9.20 13.42
N ASP A 116 15.80 10.11 12.65
CA ASP A 116 15.98 11.50 13.03
C ASP A 116 14.68 12.31 13.05
N THR A 117 13.76 11.98 12.13
CA THR A 117 12.47 12.67 12.01
C THR A 117 11.50 12.26 13.11
N VAL A 118 11.34 10.95 13.34
CA VAL A 118 10.31 10.45 14.26
C VAL A 118 10.85 10.18 15.66
N LYS A 119 12.17 10.08 15.83
CA LYS A 119 12.87 9.90 17.11
C LYS A 119 12.33 8.74 17.94
N PRO A 120 12.38 7.50 17.43
CA PRO A 120 11.79 6.35 18.12
C PRO A 120 12.50 6.05 19.44
N THR A 121 11.72 5.57 20.41
CA THR A 121 12.23 5.00 21.67
C THR A 121 12.80 3.60 21.45
N VAL A 122 12.11 2.82 20.59
CA VAL A 122 12.49 1.44 20.24
C VAL A 122 12.69 1.34 18.74
N TYR A 123 13.76 0.66 18.32
CA TYR A 123 14.01 0.29 16.95
C TYR A 123 14.30 -1.20 16.84
N VAL A 124 13.51 -1.91 16.04
CA VAL A 124 13.64 -3.36 15.82
C VAL A 124 13.97 -3.62 14.35
N TYR A 125 14.96 -4.46 14.10
CA TYR A 125 15.44 -4.77 12.76
C TYR A 125 15.53 -6.28 12.52
N ASP A 126 15.53 -6.69 11.25
CA ASP A 126 15.82 -8.06 10.83
C ASP A 126 17.33 -8.29 10.95
N GLY A 127 17.76 -9.27 11.73
CA GLY A 127 19.17 -9.56 11.91
C GLY A 127 19.90 -10.01 10.64
N GLU A 128 19.18 -10.32 9.55
CA GLU A 128 19.79 -10.51 8.22
C GLU A 128 20.32 -9.20 7.64
N ASP A 129 19.72 -8.04 8.03
CA ASP A 129 20.07 -6.70 7.56
C ASP A 129 20.99 -5.92 8.55
N ALA A 130 21.67 -6.61 9.47
CA ALA A 130 22.49 -6.05 10.54
C ALA A 130 23.52 -5.01 10.07
N ALA A 131 24.21 -5.26 8.95
CA ALA A 131 25.23 -4.34 8.42
C ALA A 131 24.61 -3.02 7.93
N ALA A 132 23.46 -3.07 7.26
CA ALA A 132 22.73 -1.87 6.80
C ALA A 132 22.20 -1.08 8.00
N THR A 133 21.67 -1.79 9.02
CA THR A 133 21.20 -1.20 10.28
C THR A 133 22.33 -0.49 11.04
N ALA A 134 23.49 -1.11 11.19
CA ALA A 134 24.64 -0.48 11.84
C ALA A 134 25.03 0.82 11.13
N THR A 135 25.11 0.79 9.80
CA THR A 135 25.39 1.98 8.98
C THR A 135 24.33 3.08 9.17
N ALA A 136 23.05 2.73 9.18
CA ALA A 136 21.96 3.69 9.40
C ALA A 136 22.07 4.35 10.79
N LEU A 137 22.36 3.57 11.81
CA LEU A 137 22.57 4.08 13.17
C LEU A 137 23.84 4.95 13.28
N GLU A 138 24.90 4.69 12.53
CA GLU A 138 26.07 5.58 12.47
C GLU A 138 25.74 6.94 11.86
N ILE A 139 24.93 6.97 10.83
CA ILE A 139 24.50 8.19 10.12
C ILE A 139 23.51 9.00 10.96
N ALA A 140 22.53 8.35 11.58
CA ALA A 140 21.46 9.02 12.33
C ALA A 140 21.99 9.82 13.51
N ALA A 141 21.48 11.02 13.72
CA ALA A 141 21.77 11.84 14.91
C ALA A 141 21.02 11.33 16.14
N HIS A 142 19.79 10.83 15.95
CA HIS A 142 18.99 10.23 17.02
C HIS A 142 19.46 8.79 17.31
N ARG A 143 19.51 8.44 18.58
CA ARG A 143 19.81 7.07 19.06
C ARG A 143 18.59 6.53 19.79
N PRO A 144 17.90 5.49 19.25
CA PRO A 144 16.85 4.80 19.99
C PRO A 144 17.39 4.25 21.31
N ARG A 145 16.60 4.34 22.37
CA ARG A 145 16.99 3.82 23.70
C ARG A 145 17.14 2.30 23.69
N ILE A 146 16.31 1.62 22.90
CA ILE A 146 16.32 0.18 22.71
C ILE A 146 16.50 -0.10 21.22
N VAL A 147 17.50 -0.91 20.90
CA VAL A 147 17.69 -1.48 19.57
C VAL A 147 17.66 -3.00 19.71
N ALA A 148 16.83 -3.70 18.95
CA ALA A 148 16.65 -5.14 19.06
C ALA A 148 16.66 -5.84 17.69
N ALA A 149 17.30 -7.00 17.63
CA ALA A 149 17.38 -7.83 16.42
C ALA A 149 16.37 -8.98 16.47
N VAL A 150 15.64 -9.18 15.38
CA VAL A 150 14.84 -10.39 15.14
C VAL A 150 15.71 -11.40 14.40
N GLY A 151 16.09 -12.48 15.07
CA GLY A 151 16.98 -13.49 14.49
C GLY A 151 18.35 -12.94 14.07
N GLY A 152 19.08 -13.69 13.24
CA GLY A 152 20.29 -13.23 12.56
C GLY A 152 21.38 -12.66 13.46
N GLU A 153 22.06 -11.61 13.01
CA GLU A 153 23.16 -10.96 13.71
C GLU A 153 22.66 -9.82 14.62
N ILE A 154 23.19 -9.78 15.86
CA ILE A 154 22.93 -8.72 16.83
C ILE A 154 24.11 -7.74 16.79
N ILE A 155 23.88 -6.50 16.35
CA ILE A 155 24.93 -5.46 16.29
C ILE A 155 25.33 -5.00 17.70
N GLU A 156 26.50 -4.35 17.82
CA GLU A 156 27.00 -3.82 19.10
C GLU A 156 25.99 -2.84 19.73
N GLY A 157 25.67 -3.06 21.00
CA GLY A 157 24.71 -2.24 21.75
C GLY A 157 23.24 -2.59 21.54
N ALA A 158 22.91 -3.53 20.65
CA ALA A 158 21.57 -4.09 20.51
C ALA A 158 21.37 -5.33 21.39
N ILE A 159 20.11 -5.71 21.58
CA ILE A 159 19.69 -6.93 22.29
C ILE A 159 18.94 -7.88 21.34
N SER A 160 18.72 -9.12 21.76
CA SER A 160 17.79 -10.00 21.04
C SER A 160 16.35 -9.52 21.20
N PHE A 161 15.55 -9.65 20.15
CA PHE A 161 14.11 -9.40 20.25
C PHE A 161 13.43 -10.27 21.32
N ASP A 162 13.94 -11.49 21.52
CA ASP A 162 13.43 -12.41 22.54
C ASP A 162 13.63 -11.89 23.97
N ASP A 163 14.64 -11.04 24.21
CA ASP A 163 14.90 -10.42 25.52
C ASP A 163 13.85 -9.35 25.88
N LEU A 164 13.03 -8.93 24.93
CA LEU A 164 11.94 -7.98 25.16
C LEU A 164 10.70 -8.62 25.80
N PHE A 165 10.65 -9.95 25.93
CA PHE A 165 9.48 -10.64 26.47
C PHE A 165 9.62 -10.88 27.99
N ALA A 166 8.63 -10.42 28.76
CA ALA A 166 8.54 -10.80 30.16
C ALA A 166 8.36 -12.32 30.33
N ALA A 167 8.95 -12.91 31.38
CA ALA A 167 8.82 -14.33 31.64
C ALA A 167 7.36 -14.72 31.95
N ASP A 168 6.73 -13.95 32.83
CA ASP A 168 5.30 -14.07 33.20
C ASP A 168 4.60 -12.74 32.96
N ALA A 169 3.43 -12.81 32.31
CA ALA A 169 2.60 -11.64 32.06
C ALA A 169 1.13 -12.06 31.94
N ALA A 170 0.23 -11.12 32.18
CA ALA A 170 -1.17 -11.29 31.84
C ALA A 170 -1.34 -11.37 30.32
N PRO A 171 -2.35 -12.09 29.80
CA PRO A 171 -2.72 -12.00 28.40
C PRO A 171 -3.01 -10.54 28.01
N PHE A 172 -2.88 -10.23 26.72
CA PHE A 172 -3.16 -8.90 26.19
C PHE A 172 -4.55 -8.40 26.66
N HIS A 173 -4.58 -7.18 27.14
CA HIS A 173 -5.79 -6.44 27.48
C HIS A 173 -5.72 -5.02 26.92
N ALA A 174 -6.88 -4.42 26.68
CA ALA A 174 -6.92 -3.03 26.27
C ALA A 174 -6.34 -2.14 27.39
N PRO A 175 -5.44 -1.19 27.05
CA PRO A 175 -4.80 -0.38 28.06
C PRO A 175 -5.77 0.63 28.68
N ASP A 176 -5.59 0.88 29.99
CA ASP A 176 -6.35 1.91 30.69
C ASP A 176 -6.07 3.30 30.10
N GLY A 177 -7.12 4.11 30.01
CA GLY A 177 -7.04 5.47 29.48
C GLY A 177 -6.82 5.56 27.98
N ALA A 178 -6.94 4.45 27.23
CA ALA A 178 -6.94 4.48 25.77
C ALA A 178 -8.05 5.37 25.22
N SER A 179 -7.78 6.01 24.10
CA SER A 179 -8.75 6.86 23.40
C SER A 179 -8.78 6.55 21.90
N THR A 180 -9.97 6.68 21.30
CA THR A 180 -10.11 6.64 19.84
C THR A 180 -9.22 7.67 19.14
N TRP A 181 -8.85 8.73 19.83
CA TRP A 181 -8.01 9.82 19.32
C TRP A 181 -6.51 9.63 19.56
N ASP A 182 -6.10 8.58 20.27
CA ASP A 182 -4.68 8.26 20.43
C ASP A 182 -4.06 7.99 19.06
N GLU A 183 -2.91 8.60 18.77
CA GLU A 183 -2.09 8.20 17.63
C GLU A 183 -1.56 6.78 17.89
N THR A 184 -1.86 5.87 16.99
CA THR A 184 -1.51 4.44 17.15
C THR A 184 -0.57 3.93 16.08
N SER A 185 -0.50 4.62 14.94
CA SER A 185 0.38 4.24 13.84
C SER A 185 0.97 5.45 13.11
N ARG A 186 2.19 5.29 12.61
CA ARG A 186 2.83 6.17 11.62
C ARG A 186 3.26 5.36 10.42
N LEU A 187 2.71 5.68 9.27
CA LEU A 187 3.08 5.05 8.03
C LEU A 187 3.87 6.03 7.15
N TYR A 188 4.65 5.50 6.23
CA TYR A 188 5.50 6.32 5.39
C TYR A 188 5.06 6.26 3.93
N THR A 189 5.09 7.42 3.29
CA THR A 189 4.87 7.56 1.85
C THR A 189 6.10 8.17 1.19
N SER A 190 6.41 7.75 -0.03
CA SER A 190 7.47 8.34 -0.83
C SER A 190 7.04 9.73 -1.29
N GLY A 191 7.70 10.77 -0.80
CA GLY A 191 7.44 12.14 -1.22
C GLY A 191 8.00 12.48 -2.60
N THR A 192 7.54 13.57 -3.18
CA THR A 192 8.11 14.17 -4.40
C THR A 192 9.59 14.56 -4.24
N THR A 193 10.03 14.77 -3.01
CA THR A 193 11.44 15.04 -2.63
C THR A 193 12.31 13.79 -2.52
N GLY A 194 11.73 12.60 -2.71
CA GLY A 194 12.42 11.31 -2.57
C GLY A 194 12.57 10.79 -1.14
N MET A 195 12.45 11.65 -0.10
CA MET A 195 12.56 11.21 1.29
C MET A 195 11.20 10.80 1.87
N PRO A 196 11.14 9.74 2.70
CA PRO A 196 9.91 9.26 3.29
C PRO A 196 9.23 10.31 4.18
N LYS A 197 7.90 10.47 4.06
CA LYS A 197 7.06 11.35 4.87
C LYS A 197 6.17 10.52 5.79
N ALA A 198 6.09 10.90 7.05
CA ALA A 198 5.30 10.20 8.05
C ALA A 198 3.85 10.72 8.08
N VAL A 199 2.91 9.79 7.96
CA VAL A 199 1.45 10.01 8.06
C VAL A 199 0.97 9.43 9.39
N PRO A 200 0.56 10.26 10.37
CA PRO A 200 0.02 9.78 11.64
C PRO A 200 -1.42 9.27 11.45
N LEU A 201 -1.75 8.17 12.11
CA LEU A 201 -3.07 7.58 12.15
C LEU A 201 -3.50 7.38 13.59
N THR A 202 -4.77 7.71 13.88
CA THR A 202 -5.38 7.47 15.18
C THR A 202 -6.03 6.09 15.25
N SER A 203 -6.34 5.62 16.46
CA SER A 203 -7.12 4.39 16.65
C SER A 203 -8.47 4.46 15.92
N LEU A 204 -9.09 5.65 15.84
CA LEU A 204 -10.32 5.85 15.07
C LEU A 204 -10.12 5.57 13.58
N ASN A 205 -9.04 6.11 12.99
CA ASN A 205 -8.73 5.84 11.57
C ASN A 205 -8.54 4.34 11.31
N GLU A 206 -7.87 3.63 12.22
CA GLU A 206 -7.65 2.18 12.11
C GLU A 206 -8.95 1.39 12.22
N MET A 207 -9.82 1.76 13.17
CA MET A 207 -11.14 1.14 13.34
C MET A 207 -12.03 1.35 12.12
N LEU A 208 -12.14 2.59 11.64
CA LEU A 208 -12.96 2.91 10.47
C LEU A 208 -12.43 2.25 9.20
N THR A 209 -11.10 2.12 9.06
CA THR A 209 -10.50 1.37 7.96
C THR A 209 -10.90 -0.12 8.01
N ALA A 210 -10.86 -0.75 9.19
CA ALA A 210 -11.28 -2.14 9.35
C ALA A 210 -12.77 -2.35 9.05
N HIS A 211 -13.62 -1.41 9.47
CA HIS A 211 -15.06 -1.42 9.15
C HIS A 211 -15.28 -1.33 7.64
N ASP A 212 -14.67 -0.34 6.98
CA ASP A 212 -14.82 -0.12 5.55
C ASP A 212 -14.37 -1.35 4.73
N VAL A 213 -13.22 -1.94 5.08
CA VAL A 213 -12.75 -3.18 4.44
C VAL A 213 -13.79 -4.28 4.53
N THR A 214 -14.37 -4.52 5.72
CA THR A 214 -15.37 -5.59 5.91
C THR A 214 -16.70 -5.31 5.21
N MET A 215 -17.03 -4.05 4.92
CA MET A 215 -18.22 -3.68 4.15
C MET A 215 -18.03 -3.93 2.65
N HIS A 216 -16.81 -3.83 2.14
CA HIS A 216 -16.53 -4.02 0.71
C HIS A 216 -16.20 -5.46 0.35
N PHE A 217 -15.47 -6.19 1.17
CA PHE A 217 -15.40 -7.64 1.07
C PHE A 217 -15.63 -8.27 2.45
N PRO A 218 -16.64 -9.16 2.57
CA PRO A 218 -17.19 -9.56 3.85
C PRO A 218 -16.27 -10.54 4.59
N LEU A 219 -15.17 -10.01 5.12
CA LEU A 219 -14.21 -10.73 5.93
C LEU A 219 -14.82 -11.01 7.31
N GLY A 220 -14.67 -12.24 7.76
CA GLY A 220 -15.21 -12.70 9.04
C GLY A 220 -14.33 -13.71 9.76
N PRO A 221 -14.78 -14.18 10.95
CA PRO A 221 -13.94 -15.03 11.82
C PRO A 221 -13.57 -16.40 11.26
N THR A 222 -14.19 -16.83 10.16
CA THR A 222 -13.88 -18.10 9.49
C THR A 222 -12.91 -17.96 8.34
N ASP A 223 -12.54 -16.72 8.01
CA ASP A 223 -11.68 -16.45 6.89
C ASP A 223 -10.21 -16.62 7.24
N LYS A 224 -9.42 -16.92 6.21
CA LYS A 224 -7.96 -17.02 6.23
C LYS A 224 -7.40 -16.13 5.16
N THR A 225 -6.53 -15.23 5.54
CA THR A 225 -6.03 -14.20 4.64
C THR A 225 -4.52 -14.31 4.43
N MET A 226 -4.06 -13.99 3.23
CA MET A 226 -2.65 -13.78 2.94
C MET A 226 -2.50 -12.48 2.15
N ASN A 227 -1.75 -11.53 2.68
CA ASN A 227 -1.46 -10.30 1.97
C ASN A 227 -0.04 -10.37 1.39
N MET A 228 0.05 -10.34 0.07
CA MET A 228 1.30 -10.38 -0.70
C MET A 228 2.04 -9.04 -0.69
N SER A 229 1.33 -7.96 -0.33
CA SER A 229 1.95 -6.64 -0.16
C SER A 229 2.65 -6.56 1.20
N PRO A 230 3.77 -5.81 1.30
CA PRO A 230 4.44 -5.63 2.59
C PRO A 230 3.55 -4.94 3.62
N TRP A 231 3.54 -5.44 4.86
CA TRP A 231 2.70 -4.94 5.94
C TRP A 231 3.10 -3.54 6.45
N PHE A 232 4.30 -3.06 6.15
CA PHE A 232 4.68 -1.68 6.45
C PHE A 232 3.92 -0.66 5.59
N HIS A 233 3.27 -1.08 4.50
CA HIS A 233 2.34 -0.24 3.75
C HIS A 233 0.93 -0.34 4.29
N ARG A 234 0.16 0.73 4.11
CA ARG A 234 -1.23 0.78 4.54
C ARG A 234 -2.06 -0.33 3.91
N GLY A 235 -1.94 -0.58 2.60
CA GLY A 235 -2.63 -1.69 1.93
C GLY A 235 -2.23 -3.07 2.46
N GLY A 236 -0.96 -3.25 2.86
CA GLY A 236 -0.46 -4.52 3.41
C GLY A 236 -1.03 -4.84 4.79
N ASN A 237 -0.97 -3.88 5.72
CA ASN A 237 -1.44 -4.08 7.09
C ASN A 237 -2.97 -4.03 7.20
N TYR A 238 -3.63 -3.11 6.49
CA TYR A 238 -5.04 -2.78 6.72
C TYR A 238 -6.00 -3.48 5.76
N CYS A 239 -5.57 -3.91 4.57
CA CYS A 239 -6.43 -4.69 3.67
C CYS A 239 -6.29 -6.18 3.97
N ALA A 240 -7.10 -6.68 4.89
CA ALA A 240 -7.05 -8.07 5.37
C ALA A 240 -5.67 -8.56 5.85
N GLY A 241 -4.77 -7.63 6.18
CA GLY A 241 -3.56 -7.89 6.96
C GLY A 241 -3.85 -7.86 8.47
N PRO A 242 -2.83 -7.75 9.32
CA PRO A 242 -2.95 -7.79 10.78
C PRO A 242 -4.03 -6.88 11.36
N ASN A 243 -4.16 -5.64 10.86
CA ASN A 243 -5.18 -4.72 11.38
C ASN A 243 -6.60 -5.31 11.24
N THR A 244 -7.08 -5.49 10.02
CA THR A 244 -8.47 -5.88 9.77
C THR A 244 -8.72 -7.35 10.13
N ALA A 245 -7.80 -8.26 9.82
CA ALA A 245 -7.99 -9.67 10.10
C ALA A 245 -8.15 -9.94 11.60
N PHE A 246 -7.27 -9.38 12.44
CA PHE A 246 -7.39 -9.56 13.90
C PHE A 246 -8.58 -8.80 14.48
N PHE A 247 -8.98 -7.69 13.85
CA PHE A 247 -10.19 -6.97 14.24
C PHE A 247 -11.47 -7.82 14.11
N VAL A 248 -11.59 -8.58 13.01
CA VAL A 248 -12.78 -9.41 12.76
C VAL A 248 -12.68 -10.84 13.34
N GLY A 249 -11.51 -11.27 13.79
CA GLY A 249 -11.28 -12.64 14.29
C GLY A 249 -10.87 -13.65 13.23
N ALA A 250 -10.38 -13.19 12.06
CA ALA A 250 -9.85 -14.02 10.97
C ALA A 250 -8.42 -14.47 11.22
N GLU A 251 -7.96 -15.47 10.47
CA GLU A 251 -6.59 -15.97 10.49
C GLU A 251 -5.73 -15.23 9.46
N VAL A 252 -4.55 -14.77 9.87
CA VAL A 252 -3.50 -14.24 9.00
C VAL A 252 -2.47 -15.31 8.74
N VAL A 253 -2.18 -15.58 7.47
CA VAL A 253 -1.07 -16.46 7.05
C VAL A 253 0.06 -15.56 6.52
N THR A 254 1.25 -15.68 7.11
CA THR A 254 2.39 -14.83 6.76
C THR A 254 2.97 -15.16 5.39
N LEU A 255 3.55 -14.18 4.74
CA LEU A 255 4.31 -14.33 3.51
C LEU A 255 5.49 -13.33 3.55
N PRO A 256 6.65 -13.71 4.10
CA PRO A 256 7.81 -12.82 4.21
C PRO A 256 8.35 -12.33 2.86
N GLN A 257 8.27 -13.18 1.84
CA GLN A 257 8.70 -12.88 0.49
C GLN A 257 7.71 -13.43 -0.52
N PHE A 258 7.32 -12.60 -1.49
CA PHE A 258 6.40 -13.02 -2.54
C PHE A 258 7.05 -14.05 -3.47
N ASP A 259 6.36 -15.18 -3.61
CA ASP A 259 6.59 -16.20 -4.62
C ASP A 259 5.22 -16.76 -5.05
N ALA A 260 4.95 -16.75 -6.37
CA ALA A 260 3.64 -17.11 -6.90
C ALA A 260 3.28 -18.59 -6.64
N GLU A 261 4.26 -19.49 -6.74
CA GLU A 261 4.08 -20.92 -6.48
C GLU A 261 3.73 -21.15 -5.00
N VAL A 262 4.47 -20.49 -4.09
CA VAL A 262 4.23 -20.58 -2.65
C VAL A 262 2.83 -20.07 -2.29
N VAL A 263 2.37 -18.98 -2.89
CA VAL A 263 1.03 -18.43 -2.63
C VAL A 263 -0.04 -19.39 -3.12
N LEU A 264 0.05 -19.91 -4.35
CA LEU A 264 -0.94 -20.83 -4.90
C LEU A 264 -0.97 -22.16 -4.13
N ASP A 265 0.19 -22.70 -3.77
CA ASP A 265 0.29 -23.90 -2.93
C ASP A 265 -0.30 -23.64 -1.51
N ALA A 266 -0.16 -22.42 -0.97
CA ALA A 266 -0.78 -22.02 0.30
C ALA A 266 -2.32 -21.90 0.18
N VAL A 267 -2.85 -21.38 -0.94
CA VAL A 267 -4.30 -21.35 -1.19
C VAL A 267 -4.86 -22.77 -1.10
N GLU A 268 -4.27 -23.71 -1.84
CA GLU A 268 -4.73 -25.11 -1.85
C GLU A 268 -4.54 -25.79 -0.50
N LYS A 269 -3.35 -25.69 0.11
CA LYS A 269 -2.98 -26.40 1.34
C LYS A 269 -3.68 -25.85 2.60
N HIS A 270 -3.75 -24.53 2.73
CA HIS A 270 -4.29 -23.86 3.92
C HIS A 270 -5.73 -23.42 3.73
N HIS A 271 -6.32 -23.60 2.53
CA HIS A 271 -7.66 -23.15 2.16
C HIS A 271 -7.85 -21.65 2.43
N LEU A 272 -6.93 -20.83 1.87
CA LEU A 272 -7.04 -19.37 1.99
C LEU A 272 -8.35 -18.90 1.36
N THR A 273 -9.01 -17.94 2.01
CA THR A 273 -10.29 -17.40 1.52
C THR A 273 -10.13 -16.07 0.81
N TYR A 274 -9.13 -15.28 1.20
CA TYR A 274 -8.78 -14.02 0.54
C TYR A 274 -7.28 -13.89 0.38
N VAL A 275 -6.88 -13.47 -0.82
CA VAL A 275 -5.50 -13.10 -1.14
C VAL A 275 -5.48 -11.65 -1.61
N ILE A 276 -4.51 -10.88 -1.15
CA ILE A 276 -4.41 -9.45 -1.43
C ILE A 276 -3.03 -9.13 -2.01
N GLY A 277 -2.97 -8.30 -3.06
CA GLY A 277 -1.70 -7.89 -3.65
C GLY A 277 -1.84 -6.85 -4.74
N ALA A 278 -0.71 -6.42 -5.29
CA ALA A 278 -0.69 -5.53 -6.45
C ALA A 278 -1.02 -6.29 -7.75
N PRO A 279 -1.45 -5.62 -8.82
CA PRO A 279 -1.69 -6.25 -10.12
C PRO A 279 -0.50 -7.08 -10.62
N THR A 280 0.73 -6.63 -10.38
CA THR A 280 1.95 -7.37 -10.73
C THR A 280 2.12 -8.71 -9.99
N ASN A 281 1.58 -8.83 -8.76
CA ASN A 281 1.53 -10.11 -8.06
C ASN A 281 0.50 -11.03 -8.73
N LEU A 282 -0.68 -10.50 -9.07
CA LEU A 282 -1.76 -11.26 -9.70
C LEU A 282 -1.36 -11.77 -11.09
N GLU A 283 -0.61 -10.98 -11.86
CA GLU A 283 -0.08 -11.43 -13.15
C GLU A 283 0.80 -12.67 -12.99
N ARG A 284 1.74 -12.64 -12.05
CA ARG A 284 2.59 -13.79 -11.76
C ARG A 284 1.81 -14.99 -11.19
N LEU A 285 0.76 -14.75 -10.39
CA LEU A 285 -0.14 -15.81 -9.95
C LEU A 285 -0.89 -16.45 -11.13
N ALA A 286 -1.39 -15.63 -12.07
CA ALA A 286 -2.08 -16.14 -13.24
C ALA A 286 -1.17 -16.99 -14.13
N ASP A 287 0.06 -16.52 -14.40
CA ASP A 287 1.07 -17.29 -15.14
C ASP A 287 1.37 -18.63 -14.48
N ALA A 288 1.61 -18.62 -13.16
CA ALA A 288 1.90 -19.84 -12.39
C ALA A 288 0.71 -20.80 -12.34
N GLN A 289 -0.52 -20.27 -12.24
CA GLN A 289 -1.75 -21.07 -12.23
C GLN A 289 -2.02 -21.72 -13.60
N GLU A 290 -1.78 -20.99 -14.69
CA GLU A 290 -1.90 -21.56 -16.06
C GLU A 290 -0.84 -22.63 -16.32
N ALA A 291 0.40 -22.41 -15.83
CA ALA A 291 1.49 -23.37 -15.99
C ALA A 291 1.30 -24.65 -15.15
N ARG A 292 0.83 -24.51 -13.91
CA ARG A 292 0.56 -25.60 -12.97
C ARG A 292 -0.70 -25.33 -12.16
N PRO A 293 -1.87 -25.80 -12.61
CA PRO A 293 -3.14 -25.55 -11.93
C PRO A 293 -3.18 -26.13 -10.50
N ARG A 294 -3.72 -25.34 -9.54
CA ARG A 294 -4.06 -25.72 -8.17
C ARG A 294 -5.56 -25.55 -7.93
N ASP A 295 -6.06 -26.19 -6.89
CA ASP A 295 -7.42 -25.95 -6.44
C ASP A 295 -7.54 -24.62 -5.71
N LEU A 296 -8.14 -23.63 -6.38
CA LEU A 296 -8.40 -22.28 -5.83
C LEU A 296 -9.85 -22.11 -5.36
N SER A 297 -10.63 -23.19 -5.24
CA SER A 297 -12.06 -23.16 -4.91
C SER A 297 -12.37 -22.57 -3.52
N SER A 298 -11.39 -22.54 -2.61
CA SER A 298 -11.51 -21.91 -1.30
C SER A 298 -11.55 -20.38 -1.35
N LEU A 299 -11.06 -19.77 -2.45
CA LEU A 299 -11.02 -18.31 -2.59
C LEU A 299 -12.42 -17.71 -2.69
N ARG A 300 -12.75 -16.86 -1.74
CA ARG A 300 -13.93 -16.01 -1.73
C ARG A 300 -13.72 -14.69 -2.48
N GLY A 301 -12.48 -14.31 -2.72
CA GLY A 301 -12.10 -13.17 -3.51
C GLY A 301 -10.60 -12.88 -3.50
N ILE A 302 -10.17 -12.12 -4.50
CA ILE A 302 -8.84 -11.51 -4.56
C ILE A 302 -9.02 -10.00 -4.66
N VAL A 303 -8.31 -9.24 -3.82
CA VAL A 303 -8.33 -7.79 -3.84
C VAL A 303 -6.99 -7.28 -4.33
N THR A 304 -7.00 -6.46 -5.37
CA THR A 304 -5.80 -5.79 -5.84
C THR A 304 -5.83 -4.29 -5.53
N MET A 305 -4.65 -3.69 -5.38
CA MET A 305 -4.49 -2.28 -5.12
C MET A 305 -3.06 -1.81 -5.37
N GLY A 306 -2.88 -0.49 -5.37
CA GLY A 306 -1.56 0.11 -5.36
C GLY A 306 -0.98 0.40 -6.74
N ALA A 307 -1.59 -0.10 -7.82
CA ALA A 307 -1.30 0.23 -9.20
C ALA A 307 -2.59 0.14 -10.03
N PRO A 308 -2.67 0.75 -11.22
CA PRO A 308 -3.81 0.57 -12.11
C PRO A 308 -3.99 -0.90 -12.48
N LEU A 309 -5.25 -1.34 -12.53
CA LEU A 309 -5.64 -2.66 -13.02
C LEU A 309 -6.20 -2.49 -14.43
N SER A 310 -5.47 -2.96 -15.45
CA SER A 310 -5.95 -2.85 -16.83
C SER A 310 -7.17 -3.75 -17.09
N GLU A 311 -7.97 -3.41 -18.10
CA GLU A 311 -9.14 -4.18 -18.53
C GLU A 311 -8.77 -5.65 -18.83
N ASP A 312 -7.77 -5.85 -19.68
CA ASP A 312 -7.33 -7.19 -20.09
C ASP A 312 -6.86 -8.03 -18.89
N ALA A 313 -6.11 -7.41 -17.96
CA ALA A 313 -5.64 -8.08 -16.74
C ALA A 313 -6.81 -8.46 -15.83
N ALA A 314 -7.77 -7.55 -15.59
CA ALA A 314 -8.94 -7.84 -14.76
C ALA A 314 -9.73 -9.05 -15.29
N LEU A 315 -9.99 -9.08 -16.59
CA LEU A 315 -10.73 -10.16 -17.25
C LEU A 315 -9.92 -11.49 -17.28
N ARG A 316 -8.59 -11.41 -17.43
CA ARG A 316 -7.71 -12.57 -17.33
C ARG A 316 -7.76 -13.19 -15.93
N TYR A 317 -7.61 -12.36 -14.89
CA TYR A 317 -7.60 -12.83 -13.51
C TYR A 317 -8.94 -13.43 -13.09
N GLN A 318 -10.07 -12.86 -13.56
CA GLN A 318 -11.39 -13.47 -13.35
C GLN A 318 -11.48 -14.89 -13.93
N ARG A 319 -10.90 -15.12 -15.08
CA ARG A 319 -10.94 -16.41 -15.75
C ARG A 319 -9.98 -17.42 -15.14
N VAL A 320 -8.77 -16.99 -14.75
CA VAL A 320 -7.66 -17.87 -14.36
C VAL A 320 -7.61 -18.14 -12.85
N LEU A 321 -7.89 -17.11 -12.03
CA LEU A 321 -7.72 -17.20 -10.57
C LEU A 321 -9.05 -17.37 -9.85
N THR A 322 -9.95 -16.41 -9.97
CA THR A 322 -11.28 -16.44 -9.36
C THR A 322 -12.19 -15.42 -10.02
N PRO A 323 -13.49 -15.72 -10.20
CA PRO A 323 -14.43 -14.72 -10.75
C PRO A 323 -14.61 -13.47 -9.85
N ARG A 324 -14.12 -13.51 -8.61
CA ARG A 324 -14.29 -12.45 -7.62
C ARG A 324 -13.02 -11.62 -7.49
N ILE A 325 -12.66 -10.90 -8.54
CA ILE A 325 -11.57 -9.90 -8.54
C ILE A 325 -12.15 -8.54 -8.14
N ALA A 326 -11.49 -7.87 -7.22
CA ALA A 326 -11.81 -6.51 -6.80
C ALA A 326 -10.57 -5.62 -6.87
N ASN A 327 -10.77 -4.32 -7.05
CA ASN A 327 -9.69 -3.34 -7.08
C ASN A 327 -10.00 -2.15 -6.16
N GLY A 328 -9.06 -1.79 -5.27
CA GLY A 328 -9.17 -0.62 -4.42
C GLY A 328 -8.16 0.45 -4.84
N TYR A 329 -8.62 1.68 -5.06
CA TYR A 329 -7.77 2.83 -5.30
C TYR A 329 -7.76 3.77 -4.10
N GLY A 330 -6.58 4.24 -3.75
CA GLY A 330 -6.37 5.24 -2.71
C GLY A 330 -4.90 5.47 -2.41
N THR A 331 -4.63 6.16 -1.30
CA THR A 331 -3.30 6.63 -0.91
C THR A 331 -2.94 6.20 0.51
N THR A 332 -1.69 6.41 0.92
CA THR A 332 -1.30 6.17 2.31
C THR A 332 -2.09 7.06 3.27
N GLU A 333 -2.39 8.29 2.87
CA GLU A 333 -3.10 9.30 3.65
C GLU A 333 -4.56 8.92 3.90
N ALA A 334 -5.25 8.40 2.87
CA ALA A 334 -6.71 8.21 2.89
C ALA A 334 -7.16 6.75 2.84
N PHE A 335 -6.23 5.79 2.71
CA PHE A 335 -6.49 4.37 2.42
C PHE A 335 -7.08 4.22 1.01
N TRP A 336 -7.97 3.27 0.76
CA TRP A 336 -8.75 3.26 -0.47
C TRP A 336 -9.99 4.14 -0.35
N ASN A 337 -10.33 4.79 -1.42
CA ASN A 337 -11.48 5.70 -1.46
C ASN A 337 -12.45 5.37 -2.60
N THR A 338 -11.98 4.62 -3.61
CA THR A 338 -12.86 3.95 -4.56
C THR A 338 -12.61 2.45 -4.52
N TYR A 339 -13.66 1.71 -4.86
CA TYR A 339 -13.63 0.26 -4.87
C TYR A 339 -14.41 -0.29 -6.08
N LEU A 340 -13.71 -1.02 -6.96
CA LEU A 340 -14.29 -1.78 -8.06
C LEU A 340 -14.68 -3.16 -7.52
N ARG A 341 -15.97 -3.44 -7.53
CA ARG A 341 -16.51 -4.71 -7.04
C ARG A 341 -16.43 -5.79 -8.12
N PRO A 342 -16.41 -7.07 -7.73
CA PRO A 342 -16.51 -8.16 -8.71
C PRO A 342 -17.76 -8.08 -9.60
N ASP A 343 -18.86 -7.54 -9.10
CA ASP A 343 -20.12 -7.39 -9.83
C ASP A 343 -20.11 -6.19 -10.82
N ASP A 344 -19.13 -5.30 -10.71
CA ASP A 344 -18.91 -4.22 -11.69
C ASP A 344 -18.17 -4.73 -12.95
N LEU A 345 -17.67 -5.96 -12.92
CA LEU A 345 -16.97 -6.59 -14.03
C LEU A 345 -17.92 -7.47 -14.85
N PRO A 346 -17.80 -7.51 -16.20
CA PRO A 346 -16.71 -6.92 -16.99
C PRO A 346 -16.91 -5.45 -17.38
N GLU A 347 -18.08 -4.85 -17.16
CA GLU A 347 -18.52 -3.56 -17.73
C GLU A 347 -17.59 -2.40 -17.32
N ALA A 348 -17.09 -2.40 -16.09
CA ALA A 348 -16.19 -1.38 -15.58
C ALA A 348 -14.72 -1.86 -15.49
N ALA A 349 -14.33 -2.88 -16.27
CA ALA A 349 -12.95 -3.34 -16.31
C ALA A 349 -12.00 -2.21 -16.73
N GLY A 350 -10.87 -2.07 -16.00
CA GLY A 350 -9.92 -0.97 -16.19
C GLY A 350 -10.18 0.26 -15.30
N ALA A 351 -11.34 0.33 -14.66
CA ALA A 351 -11.66 1.41 -13.73
C ALA A 351 -11.16 1.15 -12.29
N ALA A 352 -11.16 2.20 -11.49
CA ALA A 352 -10.90 2.16 -10.05
C ALA A 352 -12.18 1.97 -9.22
N GLY A 353 -13.35 1.98 -9.86
CA GLY A 353 -14.65 1.78 -9.22
C GLY A 353 -15.28 3.06 -8.69
N ARG A 354 -16.26 2.90 -7.78
CA ARG A 354 -17.02 4.00 -7.16
C ARG A 354 -16.51 4.33 -5.76
N ALA A 355 -16.88 5.50 -5.27
CA ALA A 355 -16.59 5.91 -3.89
C ALA A 355 -16.99 4.82 -2.87
N CYS A 356 -16.15 4.65 -1.85
CA CYS A 356 -16.46 3.83 -0.69
C CYS A 356 -17.60 4.47 0.13
N LEU A 357 -18.22 3.67 1.02
CA LEU A 357 -19.50 4.03 1.65
C LEU A 357 -19.45 5.35 2.43
N ASP A 358 -18.37 5.60 3.16
CA ASP A 358 -18.21 6.77 4.02
C ASP A 358 -17.24 7.81 3.42
N ASP A 359 -16.98 7.72 2.12
CA ASP A 359 -16.04 8.60 1.43
C ASP A 359 -16.76 9.49 0.42
N ASP A 360 -16.33 10.74 0.34
CA ASP A 360 -16.61 11.60 -0.77
C ASP A 360 -15.43 11.53 -1.76
N VAL A 361 -15.73 11.31 -3.02
CA VAL A 361 -14.77 11.35 -4.13
C VAL A 361 -15.29 12.29 -5.20
N ALA A 362 -14.43 13.15 -5.70
CA ALA A 362 -14.73 14.03 -6.82
C ALA A 362 -13.57 14.08 -7.81
N VAL A 363 -13.87 14.28 -9.08
CA VAL A 363 -12.89 14.60 -10.12
C VAL A 363 -13.07 16.09 -10.44
N VAL A 364 -12.07 16.91 -10.06
CA VAL A 364 -12.12 18.37 -10.25
C VAL A 364 -11.27 18.79 -11.44
N ARG A 365 -11.68 19.87 -12.13
CA ARG A 365 -10.93 20.39 -13.28
C ARG A 365 -9.51 20.74 -12.89
N VAL A 366 -8.54 20.43 -13.74
CA VAL A 366 -7.16 20.88 -13.55
C VAL A 366 -7.05 22.34 -13.96
N GLN A 367 -6.50 23.18 -13.06
CA GLN A 367 -6.20 24.58 -13.29
C GLN A 367 -4.68 24.78 -13.32
N ASP A 368 -4.19 25.64 -14.21
CA ASP A 368 -2.74 25.89 -14.36
C ASP A 368 -2.18 26.82 -13.26
N ASP A 369 -3.01 27.71 -12.73
CA ASP A 369 -2.62 28.82 -11.86
C ASP A 369 -3.03 28.63 -10.39
N ARG A 370 -3.89 27.66 -10.09
CA ARG A 370 -4.39 27.38 -8.74
C ARG A 370 -4.83 25.92 -8.55
N ILE A 371 -5.05 25.56 -7.32
CA ILE A 371 -5.73 24.30 -6.97
C ILE A 371 -7.24 24.53 -7.08
N SER A 372 -7.95 23.61 -7.74
CA SER A 372 -9.40 23.69 -7.90
C SER A 372 -10.14 23.47 -6.59
N GLU A 373 -11.27 24.12 -6.43
CA GLU A 373 -12.17 23.89 -5.31
C GLU A 373 -12.93 22.56 -5.50
N PRO A 374 -13.40 21.93 -4.41
CA PRO A 374 -14.03 20.59 -4.48
C PRO A 374 -15.31 20.52 -5.32
N ASP A 375 -15.98 21.65 -5.58
CA ASP A 375 -17.20 21.76 -6.38
C ASP A 375 -16.94 22.10 -7.87
N GLU A 376 -15.69 22.32 -8.26
CA GLU A 376 -15.29 22.59 -9.64
C GLU A 376 -15.13 21.29 -10.45
N HIS A 377 -16.20 20.53 -10.54
CA HIS A 377 -16.17 19.19 -11.13
C HIS A 377 -15.83 19.18 -12.63
N ALA A 378 -15.02 18.22 -13.07
CA ALA A 378 -14.94 17.81 -14.46
C ALA A 378 -16.29 17.18 -14.90
N ALA A 379 -16.57 17.15 -16.19
CA ALA A 379 -17.79 16.52 -16.71
C ALA A 379 -17.79 15.01 -16.40
N LYS A 380 -18.98 14.48 -16.07
CA LYS A 380 -19.19 13.05 -15.87
C LYS A 380 -19.47 12.34 -17.19
N ASP A 381 -18.55 12.51 -18.16
CA ASP A 381 -18.70 11.99 -19.53
C ASP A 381 -17.71 10.85 -19.86
N GLY A 382 -16.92 10.44 -18.86
CA GLY A 382 -15.87 9.44 -19.02
C GLY A 382 -14.64 9.92 -19.79
N THR A 383 -14.57 11.20 -20.19
CA THR A 383 -13.53 11.72 -21.09
C THR A 383 -12.81 12.96 -20.57
N GLU A 384 -13.49 13.91 -19.91
CA GLU A 384 -12.83 15.08 -19.32
C GLU A 384 -11.92 14.63 -18.19
N VAL A 385 -10.61 14.89 -18.33
CA VAL A 385 -9.61 14.55 -17.32
C VAL A 385 -9.55 15.64 -16.26
N GLY A 386 -9.65 15.24 -14.99
CA GLY A 386 -9.50 16.11 -13.84
C GLY A 386 -8.57 15.48 -12.80
N GLU A 387 -8.31 16.20 -11.70
CA GLU A 387 -7.62 15.66 -10.52
C GLU A 387 -8.67 14.96 -9.63
N VAL A 388 -8.44 13.69 -9.29
CA VAL A 388 -9.28 13.00 -8.32
C VAL A 388 -8.93 13.48 -6.92
N ILE A 389 -9.93 13.89 -6.16
CA ILE A 389 -9.80 14.31 -4.75
C ILE A 389 -10.72 13.47 -3.89
N MET A 390 -10.36 13.32 -2.63
CA MET A 390 -11.11 12.48 -1.69
C MET A 390 -11.20 13.08 -0.31
N ARG A 391 -12.31 12.84 0.38
CA ARG A 391 -12.52 13.13 1.78
C ARG A 391 -13.01 11.89 2.48
N SER A 392 -12.32 11.46 3.55
CA SER A 392 -12.58 10.19 4.20
C SER A 392 -12.34 10.28 5.71
N THR A 393 -13.21 9.62 6.46
CA THR A 393 -13.04 9.46 7.92
C THR A 393 -11.86 8.55 8.28
N LYS A 394 -11.34 7.78 7.30
CA LYS A 394 -10.15 6.93 7.43
C LYS A 394 -8.85 7.72 7.26
N SER A 395 -8.91 8.98 6.85
CA SER A 395 -7.75 9.79 6.48
C SER A 395 -6.95 10.26 7.69
N GLY A 396 -5.63 10.15 7.59
CA GLY A 396 -4.70 10.78 8.52
C GLY A 396 -4.22 12.13 7.98
N TYR A 397 -4.99 13.17 8.09
CA TYR A 397 -4.84 14.50 7.48
C TYR A 397 -3.58 15.28 7.85
N ALA A 398 -2.41 14.63 7.94
CA ALA A 398 -1.18 15.30 8.28
C ALA A 398 0.07 14.65 7.65
N TYR A 399 1.10 15.49 7.45
CA TYR A 399 2.48 15.05 7.27
C TYR A 399 3.34 15.63 8.39
N LEU A 400 3.95 14.76 9.19
CA LEU A 400 4.80 15.19 10.29
C LEU A 400 6.05 15.88 9.75
N GLY A 401 6.32 17.09 10.30
CA GLY A 401 7.51 17.84 9.95
C GLY A 401 7.54 18.46 8.54
N ASN A 402 6.44 18.38 7.78
CA ASN A 402 6.38 18.92 6.41
C ASN A 402 5.14 19.79 6.16
N PRO A 403 5.10 21.02 6.70
CA PRO A 403 3.93 21.91 6.64
C PRO A 403 3.62 22.41 5.21
N ASP A 404 4.61 22.49 4.33
CA ASP A 404 4.39 22.95 2.95
C ASP A 404 3.66 21.90 2.13
N GLU A 405 4.11 20.66 2.18
CA GLU A 405 3.44 19.54 1.55
C GLU A 405 2.06 19.28 2.15
N GLN A 406 1.93 19.46 3.47
CA GLN A 406 0.62 19.35 4.13
C GLN A 406 -0.37 20.35 3.55
N ARG A 407 0.01 21.61 3.40
CA ARG A 407 -0.85 22.64 2.78
C ARG A 407 -1.18 22.35 1.31
N ALA A 408 -0.25 21.74 0.59
CA ALA A 408 -0.45 21.37 -0.81
C ALA A 408 -1.42 20.21 -1.00
N LYS A 409 -1.44 19.25 -0.04
CA LYS A 409 -2.18 17.99 -0.17
C LYS A 409 -3.48 17.94 0.63
N PHE A 410 -3.63 18.72 1.69
CA PHE A 410 -4.83 18.70 2.54
C PHE A 410 -5.47 20.08 2.60
N ARG A 411 -6.74 20.18 2.17
CA ARG A 411 -7.53 21.41 2.17
C ARG A 411 -8.97 21.11 2.54
N ASP A 412 -9.50 21.80 3.54
CA ASP A 412 -10.90 21.74 3.96
C ASP A 412 -11.44 20.31 4.14
N GLY A 413 -10.60 19.40 4.67
CA GLY A 413 -10.91 17.98 4.85
C GLY A 413 -10.75 17.12 3.60
N TRP A 414 -10.32 17.68 2.47
CA TRP A 414 -10.03 16.96 1.25
C TRP A 414 -8.54 16.66 1.10
N VAL A 415 -8.24 15.52 0.50
CA VAL A 415 -6.89 15.09 0.09
C VAL A 415 -6.78 15.24 -1.41
N TYR A 416 -5.74 15.94 -1.86
CA TYR A 416 -5.36 16.17 -3.26
C TYR A 416 -4.11 15.36 -3.58
N PRO A 417 -4.24 14.09 -4.00
CA PRO A 417 -3.09 13.19 -4.18
C PRO A 417 -2.21 13.57 -5.38
N GLY A 418 -2.77 14.31 -6.35
CA GLY A 418 -2.14 14.61 -7.62
C GLY A 418 -2.34 13.51 -8.67
N ASP A 419 -3.29 12.61 -8.44
CA ASP A 419 -3.68 11.61 -9.43
C ASP A 419 -4.74 12.19 -10.37
N LEU A 420 -4.64 11.87 -11.65
CA LEU A 420 -5.57 12.30 -12.69
C LEU A 420 -6.54 11.18 -13.03
N ALA A 421 -7.79 11.55 -13.22
CA ALA A 421 -8.87 10.60 -13.50
C ALA A 421 -9.93 11.20 -14.42
N THR A 422 -10.71 10.33 -15.02
CA THR A 422 -12.03 10.63 -15.57
C THR A 422 -13.09 9.98 -14.67
N TRP A 423 -14.35 10.40 -14.79
CA TRP A 423 -15.50 9.73 -14.20
C TRP A 423 -16.72 9.82 -15.11
N ASP A 424 -17.66 8.92 -14.94
CA ASP A 424 -18.88 8.86 -15.73
C ASP A 424 -20.14 9.24 -14.94
N GLU A 425 -21.32 9.16 -15.59
CA GLU A 425 -22.61 9.46 -14.97
C GLU A 425 -22.94 8.54 -13.77
N ASP A 426 -22.38 7.32 -13.75
CA ASP A 426 -22.50 6.35 -12.66
C ASP A 426 -21.43 6.54 -11.56
N GLU A 427 -20.63 7.61 -11.66
CA GLU A 427 -19.53 7.94 -10.75
C GLU A 427 -18.42 6.88 -10.71
N ILE A 428 -18.25 6.11 -11.77
CA ILE A 428 -17.13 5.21 -11.94
C ILE A 428 -15.89 6.03 -12.28
N VAL A 429 -14.90 5.97 -11.41
CA VAL A 429 -13.62 6.67 -11.55
C VAL A 429 -12.63 5.79 -12.31
N THR A 430 -11.97 6.35 -13.32
CA THR A 430 -10.87 5.70 -14.06
C THR A 430 -9.61 6.53 -13.91
N ILE A 431 -8.56 5.96 -13.31
CA ILE A 431 -7.27 6.64 -13.12
C ILE A 431 -6.52 6.64 -14.45
N VAL A 432 -6.13 7.83 -14.92
CA VAL A 432 -5.44 7.99 -16.21
C VAL A 432 -3.96 8.39 -16.06
N GLY A 433 -3.50 8.69 -14.84
CA GLY A 433 -2.09 9.01 -14.59
C GLY A 433 -1.88 9.88 -13.37
N ARG A 434 -0.72 10.53 -13.32
CA ARG A 434 -0.37 11.49 -12.29
C ARG A 434 -0.11 12.88 -12.89
N LYS A 435 -0.47 13.91 -12.15
CA LYS A 435 -0.23 15.31 -12.55
C LYS A 435 1.27 15.59 -12.75
N ASP A 436 2.11 15.03 -11.87
CA ASP A 436 3.57 15.21 -11.92
C ASP A 436 4.26 14.41 -13.04
N ASP A 437 3.62 13.36 -13.54
CA ASP A 437 4.14 12.48 -14.60
C ASP A 437 3.61 12.86 -15.99
N MET A 438 2.62 13.75 -16.07
CA MET A 438 2.03 14.20 -17.32
C MET A 438 3.10 14.83 -18.22
N ILE A 439 3.11 14.45 -19.48
CA ILE A 439 4.06 14.94 -20.50
C ILE A 439 3.32 16.00 -21.33
N ILE A 440 3.93 17.17 -21.47
CA ILE A 440 3.38 18.24 -22.32
C ILE A 440 4.18 18.26 -23.64
N SER A 441 3.61 17.63 -24.65
CA SER A 441 4.27 17.50 -25.97
C SER A 441 3.51 18.27 -27.04
N GLY A 442 4.13 19.33 -27.59
CA GLY A 442 3.51 20.17 -28.61
C GLY A 442 2.27 20.93 -28.15
N GLY A 443 2.12 21.17 -26.84
CA GLY A 443 0.96 21.81 -26.25
C GLY A 443 -0.18 20.84 -25.89
N GLU A 444 0.00 19.55 -26.15
CA GLU A 444 -0.97 18.48 -25.84
C GLU A 444 -0.52 17.67 -24.62
N ASN A 445 -1.50 17.29 -23.79
CA ASN A 445 -1.25 16.46 -22.60
C ASN A 445 -1.17 14.98 -23.00
N VAL A 446 -0.09 14.33 -22.63
CA VAL A 446 0.12 12.90 -22.81
C VAL A 446 0.28 12.25 -21.43
N HIS A 447 -0.61 11.33 -21.11
CA HIS A 447 -0.56 10.57 -19.88
C HIS A 447 0.25 9.27 -20.12
N PRO A 448 1.39 9.07 -19.45
CA PRO A 448 2.25 7.90 -19.63
C PRO A 448 1.50 6.58 -19.57
N VAL A 449 0.60 6.43 -18.60
CA VAL A 449 -0.17 5.19 -18.36
C VAL A 449 -0.97 4.77 -19.60
N GLN A 450 -1.57 5.72 -20.34
CA GLN A 450 -2.32 5.40 -21.55
C GLN A 450 -1.44 4.78 -22.66
N VAL A 451 -0.20 5.27 -22.77
CA VAL A 451 0.76 4.76 -23.76
C VAL A 451 1.28 3.39 -23.32
N GLU A 452 1.58 3.25 -22.04
CA GLU A 452 2.06 2.02 -21.42
C GLU A 452 1.05 0.87 -21.51
N GLU A 453 -0.23 1.16 -21.29
CA GLU A 453 -1.32 0.18 -21.45
C GLU A 453 -1.44 -0.36 -22.88
N VAL A 454 -1.27 0.51 -23.87
CA VAL A 454 -1.29 0.05 -25.25
C VAL A 454 -0.04 -0.75 -25.59
N LEU A 455 1.15 -0.31 -25.11
CA LEU A 455 2.40 -1.06 -25.29
C LEU A 455 2.34 -2.46 -24.63
N ALA A 456 1.71 -2.58 -23.46
CA ALA A 456 1.55 -3.86 -22.76
C ALA A 456 0.76 -4.89 -23.56
N GLY A 457 -0.07 -4.46 -24.51
CA GLY A 457 -0.79 -5.35 -25.44
C GLY A 457 0.10 -5.98 -26.52
N HIS A 458 1.36 -5.57 -26.66
CA HIS A 458 2.29 -6.17 -27.62
C HIS A 458 2.95 -7.44 -27.07
N ALA A 459 3.00 -8.50 -27.87
CA ALA A 459 3.48 -9.81 -27.44
C ALA A 459 4.93 -9.79 -26.88
N ASP A 460 5.79 -8.95 -27.45
CA ASP A 460 7.22 -8.89 -27.09
C ASP A 460 7.52 -7.90 -25.95
N VAL A 461 6.51 -7.19 -25.42
CA VAL A 461 6.66 -6.26 -24.31
C VAL A 461 6.33 -6.96 -22.99
N ALA A 462 7.29 -7.05 -22.09
CA ALA A 462 7.05 -7.46 -20.72
C ALA A 462 6.44 -6.33 -19.90
N ASP A 463 7.02 -5.13 -19.98
CA ASP A 463 6.49 -3.89 -19.40
C ASP A 463 7.18 -2.66 -20.01
N SER A 464 6.65 -1.46 -19.72
CA SER A 464 7.24 -0.20 -20.20
C SER A 464 7.01 0.94 -19.22
N ILE A 465 7.89 1.95 -19.26
CA ILE A 465 7.72 3.23 -18.57
C ILE A 465 7.91 4.34 -19.59
N VAL A 466 6.90 5.22 -19.69
CA VAL A 466 6.90 6.35 -20.63
C VAL A 466 7.13 7.65 -19.88
N VAL A 467 8.04 8.48 -20.39
CA VAL A 467 8.41 9.75 -19.77
C VAL A 467 8.59 10.84 -20.82
N GLY A 468 8.56 12.12 -20.37
CA GLY A 468 8.92 13.26 -21.18
C GLY A 468 10.43 13.47 -21.18
N LEU A 469 11.02 13.62 -22.37
CA LEU A 469 12.39 14.08 -22.56
C LEU A 469 12.36 15.54 -23.01
N PRO A 470 13.04 16.48 -22.34
CA PRO A 470 13.08 17.88 -22.77
C PRO A 470 13.47 18.04 -24.24
N ASP A 471 12.68 18.78 -25.01
CA ASP A 471 12.86 19.00 -26.44
C ASP A 471 12.57 20.46 -26.82
N ALA A 472 13.47 21.07 -27.60
CA ALA A 472 13.37 22.49 -27.98
C ALA A 472 12.16 22.81 -28.88
N ARG A 473 11.64 21.84 -29.62
CA ARG A 473 10.52 22.02 -30.54
C ARG A 473 9.18 21.68 -29.91
N TRP A 474 9.14 20.60 -29.09
CA TRP A 474 7.91 20.03 -28.57
C TRP A 474 7.66 20.37 -27.10
N GLY A 475 8.61 21.05 -26.41
CA GLY A 475 8.63 21.18 -24.97
C GLY A 475 9.12 19.89 -24.32
N GLU A 476 8.36 18.83 -24.46
CA GLU A 476 8.79 17.47 -24.11
C GLU A 476 8.53 16.50 -25.29
N LEU A 477 9.46 15.60 -25.53
CA LEU A 477 9.33 14.50 -26.47
C LEU A 477 8.88 13.25 -25.71
N VAL A 478 7.83 12.59 -26.16
CA VAL A 478 7.39 11.33 -25.57
C VAL A 478 8.43 10.25 -25.87
N VAL A 479 9.00 9.61 -24.84
CA VAL A 479 9.96 8.52 -24.96
C VAL A 479 9.54 7.33 -24.10
N ALA A 480 9.81 6.11 -24.57
CA ALA A 480 9.47 4.88 -23.87
C ALA A 480 10.73 4.08 -23.49
N TYR A 481 10.82 3.69 -22.23
CA TYR A 481 11.70 2.61 -21.80
C TYR A 481 10.90 1.31 -21.85
N VAL A 482 11.38 0.33 -22.59
CA VAL A 482 10.67 -0.92 -22.82
C VAL A 482 11.51 -2.09 -22.30
N GLN A 483 10.91 -2.93 -21.50
CA GLN A 483 11.47 -4.21 -21.08
C GLN A 483 10.94 -5.31 -22.00
N PRO A 484 11.81 -5.94 -22.82
CA PRO A 484 11.41 -7.04 -23.68
C PRO A 484 11.06 -8.30 -22.88
N ARG A 485 10.08 -9.08 -23.35
CA ARG A 485 9.63 -10.31 -22.68
C ARG A 485 10.71 -11.40 -22.67
N ASP A 486 11.45 -11.55 -23.77
CA ASP A 486 12.49 -12.58 -23.89
C ASP A 486 13.90 -12.12 -23.49
N GLY A 487 14.03 -10.92 -22.91
CA GLY A 487 15.25 -10.42 -22.27
C GLY A 487 16.40 -10.04 -23.21
N GLN A 488 16.35 -10.33 -24.50
CA GLN A 488 17.37 -9.94 -25.49
C GLN A 488 16.75 -9.42 -26.78
N LEU A 489 17.17 -8.21 -27.20
CA LEU A 489 16.87 -7.68 -28.52
C LEU A 489 18.09 -7.85 -29.43
N VAL A 490 17.84 -8.44 -30.59
CA VAL A 490 18.86 -8.58 -31.64
C VAL A 490 19.02 -7.27 -32.41
N ASP A 491 17.93 -6.50 -32.58
CA ASP A 491 17.93 -5.22 -33.31
C ASP A 491 16.95 -4.24 -32.65
N ALA A 492 17.47 -3.28 -31.91
CA ALA A 492 16.67 -2.28 -31.20
C ALA A 492 15.89 -1.35 -32.16
N ALA A 493 16.45 -1.04 -33.35
CA ALA A 493 15.78 -0.17 -34.30
C ALA A 493 14.60 -0.87 -34.98
N ALA A 494 14.75 -2.17 -35.31
CA ALA A 494 13.67 -2.96 -35.85
C ALA A 494 12.51 -3.11 -34.83
N ALA A 495 12.85 -3.40 -33.56
CA ALA A 495 11.86 -3.50 -32.48
C ALA A 495 11.12 -2.17 -32.24
N ALA A 496 11.83 -1.03 -32.27
CA ALA A 496 11.20 0.29 -32.14
C ALA A 496 10.22 0.58 -33.29
N ALA A 497 10.59 0.24 -34.52
CA ALA A 497 9.71 0.39 -35.69
C ALA A 497 8.47 -0.50 -35.60
N GLU A 498 8.60 -1.73 -35.08
CA GLU A 498 7.50 -2.65 -34.87
C GLU A 498 6.52 -2.13 -33.80
N LEU A 499 7.03 -1.68 -32.65
CA LEU A 499 6.21 -1.08 -31.59
C LEU A 499 5.51 0.20 -32.07
N ASP A 500 6.19 1.06 -32.82
CA ASP A 500 5.58 2.25 -33.40
C ASP A 500 4.45 1.90 -34.39
N ALA A 501 4.65 0.89 -35.23
CA ALA A 501 3.62 0.40 -36.15
C ALA A 501 2.41 -0.17 -35.38
N PHE A 502 2.66 -0.92 -34.30
CA PHE A 502 1.61 -1.43 -33.42
C PHE A 502 0.80 -0.30 -32.78
N LEU A 503 1.48 0.71 -32.22
CA LEU A 503 0.81 1.88 -31.63
C LEU A 503 0.03 2.69 -32.67
N ARG A 504 0.51 2.83 -33.90
CA ARG A 504 -0.21 3.49 -35.00
C ARG A 504 -1.49 2.75 -35.39
N ALA A 505 -1.48 1.45 -35.34
CA ALA A 505 -2.64 0.63 -35.67
C ALA A 505 -3.69 0.61 -34.55
N SER A 506 -3.34 1.04 -33.34
CA SER A 506 -4.22 1.03 -32.19
C SER A 506 -5.27 2.14 -32.28
N VAL A 507 -6.54 1.76 -32.18
CA VAL A 507 -7.67 2.71 -32.07
C VAL A 507 -7.75 3.37 -30.68
N ARG A 508 -6.97 2.87 -29.69
CA ARG A 508 -6.99 3.33 -28.30
C ARG A 508 -6.00 4.48 -28.05
N LEU A 509 -5.11 4.82 -28.99
CA LEU A 509 -4.06 5.81 -28.79
C LEU A 509 -4.00 6.81 -29.96
N ALA A 510 -4.14 8.11 -29.66
CA ALA A 510 -3.97 9.16 -30.65
C ALA A 510 -2.50 9.26 -31.11
N ASP A 511 -2.29 9.60 -32.38
CA ASP A 511 -0.95 9.61 -33.03
C ASP A 511 0.08 10.50 -32.31
N TYR A 512 -0.33 11.63 -31.75
CA TYR A 512 0.56 12.55 -31.05
C TYR A 512 1.09 12.01 -29.72
N LYS A 513 0.41 11.04 -29.09
CA LYS A 513 0.78 10.41 -27.82
C LYS A 513 1.88 9.35 -27.96
N ARG A 514 2.14 8.88 -29.18
CA ARG A 514 3.10 7.80 -29.41
C ARG A 514 4.54 8.23 -29.05
N PRO A 515 5.33 7.35 -28.45
CA PRO A 515 6.76 7.59 -28.24
C PRO A 515 7.48 7.87 -29.56
N ARG A 516 8.35 8.85 -29.55
CA ARG A 516 9.21 9.22 -30.68
C ARG A 516 10.62 8.64 -30.54
N ARG A 517 10.90 8.03 -29.39
CA ARG A 517 12.17 7.37 -29.07
C ARG A 517 11.89 6.20 -28.14
N TYR A 518 12.67 5.14 -28.29
CA TYR A 518 12.59 3.93 -27.47
C TYR A 518 13.97 3.58 -26.91
N ALA A 519 14.03 3.22 -25.64
CA ALA A 519 15.20 2.62 -25.00
C ALA A 519 14.80 1.24 -24.47
N PHE A 520 15.55 0.22 -24.83
CA PHE A 520 15.30 -1.13 -24.36
C PHE A 520 16.18 -1.44 -23.16
N VAL A 521 15.55 -1.90 -22.09
CA VAL A 521 16.20 -2.14 -20.79
C VAL A 521 15.93 -3.56 -20.31
N THR A 522 16.86 -4.10 -19.54
CA THR A 522 16.70 -5.43 -18.92
C THR A 522 15.80 -5.39 -17.69
N GLU A 523 15.70 -4.22 -17.03
CA GLU A 523 14.93 -4.03 -15.82
C GLU A 523 14.39 -2.60 -15.76
N LEU A 524 13.15 -2.46 -15.31
CA LEU A 524 12.50 -1.18 -15.02
C LEU A 524 12.49 -0.89 -13.52
N PRO A 525 12.56 0.38 -13.10
CA PRO A 525 12.55 0.72 -11.68
C PRO A 525 11.14 0.64 -11.10
N TYR A 526 10.98 -0.19 -10.07
CA TYR A 526 9.74 -0.32 -9.30
C TYR A 526 9.95 0.05 -7.83
N THR A 527 8.87 0.43 -7.17
CA THR A 527 8.81 0.51 -5.71
C THR A 527 8.73 -0.90 -5.11
N ALA A 528 8.88 -1.00 -3.78
CA ALA A 528 8.68 -2.27 -3.06
C ALA A 528 7.27 -2.87 -3.24
N THR A 529 6.29 -2.04 -3.61
CA THR A 529 4.90 -2.44 -3.89
C THR A 529 4.63 -2.73 -5.36
N GLY A 530 5.66 -2.72 -6.22
CA GLY A 530 5.51 -2.96 -7.66
C GLY A 530 5.00 -1.75 -8.46
N LYS A 531 5.00 -0.53 -7.88
CA LYS A 531 4.67 0.69 -8.64
C LYS A 531 5.84 1.15 -9.47
N LYS A 532 5.59 1.53 -10.72
CA LYS A 532 6.58 2.12 -11.63
C LYS A 532 7.11 3.45 -11.08
N GLN A 533 8.42 3.65 -11.16
CA GLN A 533 9.08 4.87 -10.68
C GLN A 533 9.43 5.80 -11.85
N HIS A 534 8.41 6.40 -12.47
CA HIS A 534 8.55 7.32 -13.61
C HIS A 534 9.57 8.41 -13.34
N PHE A 535 9.58 8.99 -12.13
CA PHE A 535 10.49 10.07 -11.75
C PHE A 535 11.97 9.71 -11.91
N LYS A 536 12.35 8.43 -11.66
CA LYS A 536 13.72 7.97 -11.84
C LYS A 536 14.13 8.00 -13.31
N LEU A 537 13.29 7.48 -14.19
CA LEU A 537 13.58 7.45 -15.62
C LEU A 537 13.43 8.84 -16.25
N LYS A 538 12.48 9.68 -15.76
CA LYS A 538 12.38 11.08 -16.18
C LYS A 538 13.68 11.85 -15.87
N ALA A 539 14.26 11.65 -14.69
CA ALA A 539 15.55 12.26 -14.31
C ALA A 539 16.72 11.69 -15.11
N GLN A 540 16.68 10.41 -15.50
CA GLN A 540 17.74 9.72 -16.24
C GLN A 540 17.69 10.00 -17.74
N ALA A 541 16.53 10.25 -18.33
CA ALA A 541 16.30 10.35 -19.77
C ALA A 541 17.22 11.35 -20.50
N PRO A 542 17.55 12.56 -19.97
CA PRO A 542 18.49 13.45 -20.62
C PRO A 542 19.88 12.83 -20.79
N ALA A 543 20.42 12.19 -19.75
CA ALA A 543 21.72 11.53 -19.81
C ALA A 543 21.72 10.32 -20.77
N ASP A 544 20.63 9.57 -20.82
CA ASP A 544 20.46 8.45 -21.75
C ASP A 544 20.36 8.94 -23.21
N ALA A 545 19.74 10.09 -23.44
CA ALA A 545 19.67 10.72 -24.76
C ALA A 545 21.07 11.17 -25.23
N GLU A 546 21.86 11.81 -24.34
CA GLU A 546 23.26 12.19 -24.63
C GLU A 546 24.14 10.97 -24.89
N ALA A 547 23.91 9.87 -24.19
CA ALA A 547 24.62 8.60 -24.38
C ALA A 547 24.16 7.81 -25.61
N GLY A 548 23.16 8.30 -26.36
CA GLY A 548 22.65 7.64 -27.57
C GLY A 548 21.89 6.34 -27.30
N ARG A 549 21.31 6.17 -26.11
CA ARG A 549 20.57 4.94 -25.74
C ARG A 549 19.21 4.86 -26.40
N PHE A 550 18.65 5.96 -26.84
CA PHE A 550 17.37 5.99 -27.51
C PHE A 550 17.50 5.77 -29.02
N VAL A 551 16.68 4.88 -29.55
CA VAL A 551 16.50 4.65 -30.98
C VAL A 551 15.20 5.28 -31.48
N ALA A 552 15.19 5.77 -32.70
CA ALA A 552 13.98 6.21 -33.38
C ALA A 552 13.29 5.01 -34.04
N PRO A 553 11.93 5.02 -34.14
CA PRO A 553 11.18 4.01 -34.86
C PRO A 553 11.32 4.14 -36.36
#